data_25d79b63afa0e705d7ab1708d0974c16
#
_entry.id   25d79b63afa0e705d7ab1708d0974c16
#
_cell.length_a   1.000
_cell.length_b   1.000
_cell.length_c   1.000
_cell.angle_alpha   90.00
_cell.angle_beta   90.00
_cell.angle_gamma   90.00
#
_symmetry.space_group_name_H-M   'P 1'
#
loop_
_entity.id
_entity.type
_entity.pdbx_description
1 polymer ?
#
loop_
_entity_poly.entity_id
_entity_poly.type
_entity_poly.pdbx_seq_one_letter_code
_entity_poly.pdbx_strand_id
1 'polypeptide(L)'
;MCALVGVVFFLLRVVPVLGQRAQQIEVETFYPRHAGVGRTTVINVAVPRGNEVQSAELSPPSGVTVAGITGKAASDQAIGWWELTLDVAKDATPGDRSLVLVLRNGRTAPVTISVPTHIPAISDLRITPQSNQRGLELQLSADDAAGDLGESPYLWFYADCGDEPIVGALPAKVNARILRALFPDLRSAVPDNAPANAKCSLQVRVTDKTGIESNTLKTTLELRN
;
A
#
# COMPACT_ATOMS: atom_id res chain seq x y z
N MET A 1 44.96 -76.55 -3.07
CA MET A 1 45.16 -75.07 -3.08
C MET A 1 43.93 -74.46 -3.62
N CYS A 2 42.99 -74.01 -2.78
CA CYS A 2 41.81 -73.29 -3.21
C CYS A 2 42.00 -71.81 -2.86
N ALA A 3 42.01 -70.94 -3.89
CA ALA A 3 42.07 -69.49 -3.72
C ALA A 3 40.63 -68.97 -3.54
N LEU A 4 40.35 -68.37 -2.42
CA LEU A 4 39.09 -67.65 -2.13
C LEU A 4 39.22 -66.20 -2.63
N VAL A 5 38.44 -65.88 -3.67
CA VAL A 5 38.31 -64.49 -4.17
C VAL A 5 37.21 -63.82 -3.36
N GLY A 6 37.61 -62.91 -2.46
CA GLY A 6 36.70 -62.06 -1.73
C GLY A 6 36.22 -60.88 -2.59
N VAL A 7 34.92 -60.84 -2.89
CA VAL A 7 34.27 -59.69 -3.55
C VAL A 7 33.86 -58.72 -2.46
N VAL A 8 34.51 -57.55 -2.42
CA VAL A 8 34.14 -56.45 -1.54
C VAL A 8 33.05 -55.63 -2.20
N PHE A 9 31.80 -55.73 -1.73
CA PHE A 9 30.70 -54.83 -2.18
C PHE A 9 30.81 -53.48 -1.43
N PHE A 10 31.21 -52.45 -2.18
CA PHE A 10 31.07 -51.07 -1.73
C PHE A 10 29.60 -50.63 -1.87
N LEU A 11 28.87 -50.63 -0.75
CA LEU A 11 27.54 -49.99 -0.68
C LEU A 11 27.74 -48.48 -0.65
N LEU A 12 27.64 -47.83 -1.81
CA LEU A 12 27.47 -46.42 -1.91
C LEU A 12 26.11 -46.04 -1.30
N ARG A 13 26.13 -45.54 -0.09
CA ARG A 13 24.96 -44.89 0.52
C ARG A 13 24.76 -43.58 -0.21
N VAL A 14 23.78 -43.53 -1.12
CA VAL A 14 23.23 -42.30 -1.64
C VAL A 14 22.46 -41.62 -0.50
N VAL A 15 23.09 -40.64 0.14
CA VAL A 15 22.41 -39.76 1.09
C VAL A 15 21.51 -38.89 0.24
N PRO A 16 20.16 -38.93 0.40
CA PRO A 16 19.32 -38.00 -0.29
C PRO A 16 19.68 -36.61 0.25
N VAL A 17 20.20 -35.76 -0.61
CA VAL A 17 20.32 -34.33 -0.34
C VAL A 17 18.88 -33.83 -0.24
N LEU A 18 18.36 -33.79 1.00
CA LEU A 18 17.12 -33.06 1.29
C LEU A 18 17.36 -31.63 0.85
N GLY A 19 16.79 -31.29 -0.31
CA GLY A 19 16.85 -29.95 -0.84
C GLY A 19 16.38 -29.00 0.26
N GLN A 20 17.30 -28.22 0.81
CA GLN A 20 16.96 -27.10 1.67
C GLN A 20 16.02 -26.22 0.83
N ARG A 21 14.72 -26.26 1.13
CA ARG A 21 13.79 -25.25 0.64
C ARG A 21 14.38 -23.92 1.08
N ALA A 22 14.82 -23.13 0.14
CA ALA A 22 15.27 -21.76 0.43
C ALA A 22 14.17 -21.12 1.28
N GLN A 23 14.51 -20.74 2.50
CA GLN A 23 13.56 -20.13 3.42
C GLN A 23 13.11 -18.84 2.77
N GLN A 24 11.84 -18.78 2.34
CA GLN A 24 11.26 -17.59 1.76
C GLN A 24 11.05 -16.57 2.88
N ILE A 25 11.49 -15.36 2.63
CA ILE A 25 11.33 -14.25 3.58
C ILE A 25 9.92 -13.71 3.44
N GLU A 26 9.18 -13.60 4.54
CA GLU A 26 7.84 -13.03 4.53
C GLU A 26 7.92 -11.51 4.43
N VAL A 27 6.98 -10.93 3.67
CA VAL A 27 6.74 -9.49 3.63
C VAL A 27 5.81 -9.15 4.78
N GLU A 28 6.24 -8.29 5.69
CA GLU A 28 5.46 -7.98 6.89
C GLU A 28 4.29 -7.03 6.60
N THR A 29 4.51 -6.09 5.71
CA THR A 29 3.47 -5.14 5.28
C THR A 29 3.62 -4.86 3.79
N PHE A 30 2.47 -4.78 3.12
CA PHE A 30 2.39 -4.54 1.69
C PHE A 30 1.13 -3.73 1.39
N TYR A 31 1.31 -2.47 0.95
CA TYR A 31 0.18 -1.56 0.75
C TYR A 31 0.50 -0.42 -0.23
N PRO A 32 -0.43 -0.03 -1.13
CA PRO A 32 -1.70 -0.68 -1.42
C PRO A 32 -1.50 -2.06 -2.09
N ARG A 33 -2.55 -2.90 -2.08
CA ARG A 33 -2.53 -4.21 -2.72
C ARG A 33 -3.09 -4.21 -4.15
N HIS A 34 -3.29 -3.03 -4.71
CA HIS A 34 -3.78 -2.85 -6.06
C HIS A 34 -3.00 -1.77 -6.79
N ALA A 35 -2.98 -1.87 -8.12
CA ALA A 35 -2.33 -0.89 -8.99
C ALA A 35 -3.29 -0.48 -10.12
N GLY A 36 -3.52 0.82 -10.26
CA GLY A 36 -4.54 1.35 -11.16
C GLY A 36 -4.13 1.39 -12.62
N VAL A 37 -5.02 0.93 -13.49
CA VAL A 37 -4.84 0.99 -14.95
C VAL A 37 -4.56 2.42 -15.43
N GLY A 38 -3.54 2.59 -16.26
CA GLY A 38 -3.13 3.88 -16.82
C GLY A 38 -2.53 4.86 -15.80
N ARG A 39 -2.07 4.36 -14.64
CA ARG A 39 -1.51 5.17 -13.56
C ARG A 39 -0.19 4.61 -13.05
N THR A 40 0.60 5.49 -12.47
CA THR A 40 1.72 5.12 -11.62
C THR A 40 1.21 4.92 -10.20
N THR A 41 1.52 3.78 -9.60
CA THR A 41 1.14 3.44 -8.22
C THR A 41 2.40 3.22 -7.40
N VAL A 42 2.48 3.85 -6.24
CA VAL A 42 3.57 3.60 -5.27
C VAL A 42 3.06 2.64 -4.21
N ILE A 43 3.79 1.54 -4.04
CA ILE A 43 3.49 0.50 -3.06
C ILE A 43 4.55 0.53 -1.97
N ASN A 44 4.12 0.64 -0.73
CA ASN A 44 4.99 0.55 0.43
C ASN A 44 5.12 -0.91 0.86
N VAL A 45 6.35 -1.35 1.05
CA VAL A 45 6.67 -2.71 1.44
C VAL A 45 7.56 -2.70 2.67
N ALA A 46 7.20 -3.48 3.66
CA ALA A 46 8.03 -3.72 4.84
C ALA A 46 8.66 -5.11 4.76
N VAL A 47 9.99 -5.17 4.85
CA VAL A 47 10.74 -6.42 4.90
C VAL A 47 11.57 -6.48 6.20
N PRO A 48 11.84 -7.68 6.73
CA PRO A 48 12.65 -7.83 7.93
C PRO A 48 14.02 -7.19 7.77
N ARG A 49 14.56 -6.68 8.86
CA ARG A 49 15.88 -6.01 8.93
C ARG A 49 16.99 -6.83 8.27
N GLY A 50 17.93 -6.13 7.65
CA GLY A 50 19.10 -6.74 7.01
C GLY A 50 18.81 -7.23 5.57
N ASN A 51 17.58 -7.06 5.09
CA ASN A 51 17.21 -7.39 3.73
C ASN A 51 17.13 -6.11 2.88
N GLU A 52 17.98 -6.04 1.89
CA GLU A 52 17.99 -4.97 0.89
C GLU A 52 17.25 -5.43 -0.36
N VAL A 53 16.24 -4.69 -0.78
CA VAL A 53 15.49 -5.00 -2.01
C VAL A 53 16.32 -4.53 -3.20
N GLN A 54 16.69 -5.46 -4.07
CA GLN A 54 17.48 -5.20 -5.29
C GLN A 54 16.61 -5.06 -6.52
N SER A 55 15.57 -5.88 -6.62
CA SER A 55 14.61 -5.84 -7.72
C SER A 55 13.27 -6.44 -7.29
N ALA A 56 12.27 -6.30 -8.16
CA ALA A 56 10.97 -6.92 -7.98
C ALA A 56 10.53 -7.57 -9.29
N GLU A 57 9.92 -8.75 -9.18
CA GLU A 57 9.43 -9.54 -10.30
C GLU A 57 7.92 -9.66 -10.23
N LEU A 58 7.24 -9.39 -11.34
CA LEU A 58 5.79 -9.52 -11.50
C LEU A 58 5.45 -10.67 -12.43
N SER A 59 4.48 -11.48 -12.05
CA SER A 59 4.00 -12.58 -12.88
C SER A 59 2.47 -12.74 -12.80
N PRO A 60 1.76 -12.71 -13.94
CA PRO A 60 2.23 -12.29 -15.26
C PRO A 60 2.49 -10.78 -15.30
N PRO A 61 3.42 -10.25 -16.12
CA PRO A 61 3.68 -8.81 -16.17
C PRO A 61 2.53 -8.04 -16.85
N SER A 62 1.94 -8.54 -17.92
CA SER A 62 0.70 -8.09 -18.60
C SER A 62 0.36 -6.60 -18.45
N GLY A 63 1.26 -5.72 -18.91
CA GLY A 63 1.08 -4.27 -18.86
C GLY A 63 1.40 -3.60 -17.53
N VAL A 64 2.05 -4.30 -16.59
CA VAL A 64 2.56 -3.72 -15.35
C VAL A 64 4.07 -3.84 -15.31
N THR A 65 4.75 -2.74 -15.03
CA THR A 65 6.23 -2.69 -14.94
C THR A 65 6.66 -2.06 -13.62
N VAL A 66 7.77 -2.53 -13.09
CA VAL A 66 8.43 -1.90 -11.94
C VAL A 66 9.31 -0.77 -12.46
N ALA A 67 8.88 0.47 -12.26
CA ALA A 67 9.57 1.67 -12.74
C ALA A 67 10.67 2.14 -11.79
N GLY A 68 10.55 1.81 -10.50
CA GLY A 68 11.54 2.20 -9.51
C GLY A 68 11.40 1.47 -8.19
N ILE A 69 12.50 1.40 -7.47
CA ILE A 69 12.56 0.89 -6.10
C ILE A 69 13.40 1.87 -5.30
N THR A 70 12.84 2.41 -4.27
CA THR A 70 13.55 3.29 -3.32
C THR A 70 13.36 2.77 -1.91
N GLY A 71 14.38 2.83 -1.08
CA GLY A 71 14.26 2.34 0.28
C GLY A 71 15.23 3.01 1.22
N LYS A 72 14.84 3.05 2.48
CA LYS A 72 15.72 3.37 3.59
C LYS A 72 15.87 2.10 4.41
N ALA A 73 17.05 1.51 4.35
CA ALA A 73 17.43 0.52 5.34
C ALA A 73 17.45 1.23 6.71
N ALA A 74 16.47 0.95 7.54
CA ALA A 74 16.48 1.49 8.89
C ALA A 74 17.59 0.83 9.68
N SER A 75 18.56 1.62 10.13
CA SER A 75 19.71 1.15 10.93
C SER A 75 19.27 0.58 12.29
N ASP A 76 18.18 1.09 12.86
CA ASP A 76 17.80 0.83 14.25
C ASP A 76 16.42 0.15 14.43
N GLN A 77 15.64 -0.03 13.37
CA GLN A 77 14.33 -0.67 13.41
C GLN A 77 14.39 -2.13 12.96
N ALA A 78 13.49 -2.97 13.49
CA ALA A 78 13.39 -4.37 13.12
C ALA A 78 12.96 -4.60 11.64
N ILE A 79 12.43 -3.55 10.99
CA ILE A 79 11.80 -3.58 9.67
C ILE A 79 12.42 -2.51 8.78
N GLY A 80 12.74 -2.87 7.55
CA GLY A 80 13.13 -1.93 6.49
C GLY A 80 11.93 -1.58 5.61
N TRP A 81 11.74 -0.29 5.33
CA TRP A 81 10.67 0.21 4.48
C TRP A 81 11.18 0.52 3.08
N TRP A 82 10.41 0.07 2.08
CA TRP A 82 10.73 0.23 0.67
C TRP A 82 9.51 0.72 -0.08
N GLU A 83 9.72 1.59 -1.06
CA GLU A 83 8.71 2.06 -1.99
C GLU A 83 8.99 1.45 -3.37
N LEU A 84 8.00 0.74 -3.90
CA LEU A 84 8.01 0.25 -5.26
C LEU A 84 7.09 1.12 -6.11
N THR A 85 7.64 1.69 -7.17
CA THR A 85 6.86 2.42 -8.16
C THR A 85 6.49 1.48 -9.28
N LEU A 86 5.20 1.28 -9.48
CA LEU A 86 4.63 0.46 -10.56
C LEU A 86 3.98 1.37 -11.60
N ASP A 87 4.35 1.20 -12.85
CA ASP A 87 3.64 1.80 -13.99
C ASP A 87 2.70 0.77 -14.58
N VAL A 88 1.42 1.11 -14.64
CA VAL A 88 0.36 0.28 -15.21
C VAL A 88 -0.08 0.89 -16.53
N ALA A 89 0.09 0.15 -17.61
CA ALA A 89 -0.33 0.58 -18.92
C ALA A 89 -1.85 0.76 -19.02
N LYS A 90 -2.32 1.63 -19.92
CA LYS A 90 -3.76 1.88 -20.12
C LYS A 90 -4.51 0.66 -20.63
N ASP A 91 -3.82 -0.26 -21.29
CA ASP A 91 -4.31 -1.50 -21.85
C ASP A 91 -3.91 -2.73 -20.99
N ALA A 92 -3.42 -2.50 -19.77
CA ALA A 92 -3.07 -3.58 -18.86
C ALA A 92 -4.31 -4.46 -18.61
N THR A 93 -4.12 -5.77 -18.77
CA THR A 93 -5.19 -6.73 -18.50
C THR A 93 -5.55 -6.75 -17.02
N PRO A 94 -6.82 -6.55 -16.63
CA PRO A 94 -7.23 -6.70 -15.25
C PRO A 94 -6.94 -8.09 -14.68
N GLY A 95 -6.74 -8.19 -13.39
CA GLY A 95 -6.52 -9.45 -12.68
C GLY A 95 -5.32 -9.40 -11.74
N ASP A 96 -5.10 -10.50 -11.05
CA ASP A 96 -4.06 -10.61 -10.05
C ASP A 96 -2.65 -10.84 -10.65
N ARG A 97 -1.67 -10.30 -9.96
CA ARG A 97 -0.24 -10.46 -10.24
C ARG A 97 0.45 -10.97 -9.00
N SER A 98 1.35 -11.90 -9.17
CA SER A 98 2.28 -12.29 -8.11
C SER A 98 3.49 -11.37 -8.15
N LEU A 99 3.77 -10.69 -7.06
CA LEU A 99 4.97 -9.89 -6.86
C LEU A 99 5.93 -10.63 -5.94
N VAL A 100 7.16 -10.80 -6.37
CA VAL A 100 8.26 -11.34 -5.58
C VAL A 100 9.36 -10.31 -5.51
N LEU A 101 9.81 -9.97 -4.30
CA LEU A 101 10.98 -9.11 -4.12
C LEU A 101 12.25 -9.97 -4.14
N VAL A 102 13.21 -9.56 -4.94
CA VAL A 102 14.57 -10.10 -4.93
C VAL A 102 15.39 -9.29 -3.95
N LEU A 103 15.83 -9.96 -2.90
CA LEU A 103 16.60 -9.38 -1.83
C LEU A 103 18.08 -9.75 -1.98
N ARG A 104 18.96 -9.00 -1.36
CA ARG A 104 20.39 -9.33 -1.35
C ARG A 104 20.68 -10.75 -0.87
N ASN A 105 19.91 -11.26 0.09
CA ASN A 105 20.12 -12.55 0.74
C ASN A 105 19.05 -13.60 0.39
N GLY A 106 18.24 -13.39 -0.65
CA GLY A 106 17.20 -14.33 -1.03
C GLY A 106 16.02 -13.70 -1.75
N ARG A 107 14.86 -14.29 -1.58
CA ARG A 107 13.60 -13.84 -2.21
C ARG A 107 12.47 -13.87 -1.19
N THR A 108 11.51 -12.99 -1.36
CA THR A 108 10.29 -13.04 -0.53
C THR A 108 9.36 -14.15 -0.98
N ALA A 109 8.44 -14.52 -0.10
CA ALA A 109 7.22 -15.19 -0.52
C ALA A 109 6.46 -14.28 -1.50
N PRO A 110 5.73 -14.86 -2.47
CA PRO A 110 4.93 -14.07 -3.39
C PRO A 110 3.80 -13.35 -2.67
N VAL A 111 3.59 -12.08 -2.99
CA VAL A 111 2.43 -11.29 -2.56
C VAL A 111 1.57 -10.96 -3.77
N THR A 112 0.25 -10.89 -3.57
CA THR A 112 -0.69 -10.62 -4.65
C THR A 112 -0.93 -9.13 -4.78
N ILE A 113 -0.75 -8.59 -6.01
CA ILE A 113 -1.19 -7.27 -6.44
C ILE A 113 -2.35 -7.45 -7.40
N SER A 114 -3.45 -6.77 -7.17
CA SER A 114 -4.58 -6.75 -8.10
C SER A 114 -4.51 -5.55 -9.05
N VAL A 115 -4.81 -5.78 -10.30
CA VAL A 115 -5.10 -4.73 -11.29
C VAL A 115 -6.61 -4.73 -11.51
N PRO A 116 -7.36 -3.82 -10.85
CA PRO A 116 -8.80 -3.81 -10.92
C PRO A 116 -9.30 -3.28 -12.27
N THR A 117 -10.50 -3.69 -12.66
CA THR A 117 -11.19 -3.20 -13.87
C THR A 117 -11.57 -1.73 -13.73
N HIS A 118 -11.93 -1.33 -12.52
CA HIS A 118 -12.36 0.01 -12.16
C HIS A 118 -11.70 0.46 -10.88
N ILE A 119 -11.48 1.76 -10.78
CA ILE A 119 -10.98 2.41 -9.58
C ILE A 119 -11.93 3.55 -9.30
N PRO A 120 -12.43 3.68 -8.06
CA PRO A 120 -13.24 4.84 -7.67
C PRO A 120 -12.47 6.13 -7.97
N ALA A 121 -13.14 7.12 -8.51
CA ALA A 121 -12.55 8.44 -8.71
C ALA A 121 -13.25 9.45 -7.82
N ILE A 122 -12.49 10.32 -7.15
CA ILE A 122 -13.01 11.40 -6.33
C ILE A 122 -12.59 12.76 -6.88
N SER A 123 -13.48 13.74 -6.73
CA SER A 123 -13.28 15.13 -7.16
C SER A 123 -14.01 16.11 -6.22
N ASP A 124 -13.90 17.40 -6.51
CA ASP A 124 -14.69 18.48 -5.90
C ASP A 124 -14.68 18.50 -4.36
N LEU A 125 -13.50 18.28 -3.76
CA LEU A 125 -13.35 18.32 -2.31
C LEU A 125 -13.75 19.71 -1.77
N ARG A 126 -14.77 19.72 -0.92
CA ARG A 126 -15.23 20.90 -0.18
C ARG A 126 -15.17 20.62 1.30
N ILE A 127 -14.75 21.61 2.05
CA ILE A 127 -14.61 21.51 3.49
C ILE A 127 -15.36 22.70 4.10
N THR A 128 -16.34 22.40 4.95
CA THR A 128 -17.17 23.41 5.59
C THR A 128 -17.12 23.24 7.10
N PRO A 129 -16.92 24.34 7.86
CA PRO A 129 -17.05 24.28 9.32
C PRO A 129 -18.49 23.91 9.71
N GLN A 130 -18.64 23.05 10.69
CA GLN A 130 -19.96 22.78 11.26
C GLN A 130 -20.36 23.90 12.21
N SER A 131 -21.57 24.47 12.01
CA SER A 131 -22.06 25.64 12.73
C SER A 131 -22.24 25.40 14.23
N ASN A 132 -22.42 24.17 14.68
CA ASN A 132 -22.72 23.82 16.07
C ASN A 132 -21.75 22.80 16.71
N GLN A 133 -20.68 22.43 16.04
CA GLN A 133 -19.72 21.42 16.50
C GLN A 133 -18.29 21.84 16.15
N ARG A 134 -17.34 21.41 16.99
CA ARG A 134 -15.91 21.65 16.77
C ARG A 134 -15.33 20.75 15.65
N GLY A 135 -16.08 20.53 14.57
CA GLY A 135 -15.67 19.64 13.50
C GLY A 135 -15.81 20.30 12.13
N LEU A 136 -15.26 19.62 11.14
CA LEU A 136 -15.38 19.99 9.75
C LEU A 136 -16.22 18.94 9.02
N GLU A 137 -17.07 19.35 8.11
CA GLU A 137 -17.72 18.45 7.16
C GLU A 137 -16.92 18.42 5.87
N LEU A 138 -16.46 17.23 5.50
CA LEU A 138 -15.91 16.99 4.18
C LEU A 138 -17.01 16.54 3.23
N GLN A 139 -17.08 17.17 2.09
CA GLN A 139 -17.93 16.75 0.99
C GLN A 139 -17.07 16.59 -0.25
N LEU A 140 -17.25 15.50 -0.97
CA LEU A 140 -16.59 15.27 -2.26
C LEU A 140 -17.53 14.53 -3.21
N SER A 141 -17.27 14.65 -4.51
CA SER A 141 -17.92 13.88 -5.54
C SER A 141 -17.18 12.58 -5.74
N ALA A 142 -17.89 11.45 -5.81
CA ALA A 142 -17.33 10.15 -6.12
C ALA A 142 -17.95 9.61 -7.41
N ASP A 143 -17.12 9.14 -8.33
CA ASP A 143 -17.52 8.39 -9.50
C ASP A 143 -17.06 6.95 -9.33
N ASP A 144 -18.06 6.08 -9.23
CA ASP A 144 -17.88 4.65 -9.00
C ASP A 144 -18.60 3.89 -10.11
N ALA A 145 -17.87 3.65 -11.18
CA ALA A 145 -18.41 2.96 -12.35
C ALA A 145 -18.76 1.50 -12.08
N ALA A 146 -18.16 0.89 -11.07
CA ALA A 146 -18.41 -0.50 -10.67
C ALA A 146 -19.64 -0.61 -9.73
N GLY A 147 -20.05 0.48 -9.09
CA GLY A 147 -21.15 0.48 -8.11
C GLY A 147 -20.79 -0.24 -6.81
N ASP A 148 -19.52 -0.33 -6.49
CA ASP A 148 -19.01 -1.07 -5.33
C ASP A 148 -18.47 -0.18 -4.20
N LEU A 149 -18.61 1.14 -4.32
CA LEU A 149 -18.28 2.07 -3.26
C LEU A 149 -19.06 1.78 -1.97
N GLY A 150 -20.28 1.26 -2.12
CA GLY A 150 -21.15 0.93 -1.00
C GLY A 150 -21.83 2.15 -0.39
N GLU A 151 -22.68 1.92 0.61
CA GLU A 151 -23.44 2.99 1.28
C GLU A 151 -22.60 3.75 2.32
N SER A 152 -21.57 3.11 2.84
CA SER A 152 -20.71 3.66 3.91
C SER A 152 -19.24 3.30 3.68
N PRO A 153 -18.62 3.85 2.63
CA PRO A 153 -17.20 3.64 2.39
C PRO A 153 -16.36 4.32 3.48
N TYR A 154 -15.09 3.93 3.57
CA TYR A 154 -14.14 4.63 4.41
C TYR A 154 -13.43 5.73 3.63
N LEU A 155 -13.42 6.92 4.22
CA LEU A 155 -12.61 8.04 3.76
C LEU A 155 -11.32 8.07 4.59
N TRP A 156 -10.22 7.75 3.95
CA TRP A 156 -8.89 7.86 4.53
C TRP A 156 -8.36 9.26 4.42
N PHE A 157 -7.68 9.72 5.47
CA PHE A 157 -7.05 11.02 5.45
C PHE A 157 -5.66 11.00 6.07
N TYR A 158 -4.84 11.93 5.58
CA TYR A 158 -3.56 12.30 6.14
C TYR A 158 -3.57 13.81 6.31
N ALA A 159 -3.39 14.31 7.53
CA ALA A 159 -3.33 15.73 7.85
C ALA A 159 -1.99 16.06 8.51
N ASP A 160 -1.26 16.98 7.91
CA ASP A 160 0.00 17.48 8.42
C ASP A 160 -0.18 18.94 8.78
N CYS A 161 -0.11 19.24 10.07
CA CYS A 161 -0.29 20.57 10.68
C CYS A 161 1.01 21.14 11.25
N GLY A 162 2.17 20.50 11.01
CA GLY A 162 3.48 20.98 11.40
C GLY A 162 4.12 20.26 12.59
N ASP A 163 3.38 19.46 13.31
CA ASP A 163 3.89 18.54 14.34
C ASP A 163 3.85 17.08 13.82
N GLU A 164 3.25 16.19 14.57
CA GLU A 164 3.05 14.84 14.10
C GLU A 164 1.83 14.77 13.15
N PRO A 165 1.96 14.15 11.97
CA PRO A 165 0.83 14.01 11.06
C PRO A 165 -0.25 13.10 11.65
N ILE A 166 -1.51 13.49 11.47
CA ILE A 166 -2.66 12.66 11.84
C ILE A 166 -3.07 11.81 10.64
N VAL A 167 -3.15 10.52 10.85
CA VAL A 167 -3.64 9.57 9.87
C VAL A 167 -4.87 8.86 10.43
N GLY A 168 -5.92 8.73 9.64
CA GLY A 168 -7.12 8.07 10.08
C GLY A 168 -8.06 7.67 8.97
N ALA A 169 -9.12 6.98 9.36
CA ALA A 169 -10.22 6.61 8.48
C ALA A 169 -11.54 7.01 9.12
N LEU A 170 -12.42 7.60 8.33
CA LEU A 170 -13.74 8.05 8.76
C LEU A 170 -14.81 7.31 7.96
N PRO A 171 -15.89 6.86 8.62
CA PRO A 171 -17.03 6.38 7.88
C PRO A 171 -17.67 7.55 7.12
N ALA A 172 -17.87 7.37 5.83
CA ALA A 172 -18.52 8.34 5.00
C ALA A 172 -19.90 7.85 4.58
N LYS A 173 -20.85 8.78 4.39
CA LYS A 173 -22.17 8.49 3.87
C LYS A 173 -22.24 8.88 2.41
N VAL A 174 -22.74 7.97 1.57
CA VAL A 174 -22.94 8.21 0.15
C VAL A 174 -24.40 8.56 -0.08
N ASN A 175 -24.63 9.65 -0.79
CA ASN A 175 -25.94 10.00 -1.32
C ASN A 175 -25.77 10.35 -2.80
N ALA A 176 -26.28 9.51 -3.68
CA ALA A 176 -26.01 9.54 -5.11
C ALA A 176 -24.49 9.49 -5.40
N ARG A 177 -23.91 10.60 -5.87
CA ARG A 177 -22.46 10.72 -6.14
C ARG A 177 -21.72 11.58 -5.11
N ILE A 178 -22.42 12.00 -4.06
CA ILE A 178 -21.85 12.87 -3.04
C ILE A 178 -21.53 12.06 -1.81
N LEU A 179 -20.28 12.16 -1.40
CA LEU A 179 -19.73 11.53 -0.23
C LEU A 179 -19.54 12.59 0.85
N ARG A 180 -20.02 12.29 2.07
CA ARG A 180 -19.88 13.18 3.21
C ARG A 180 -19.27 12.44 4.39
N ALA A 181 -18.31 13.06 5.02
CA ALA A 181 -17.70 12.57 6.25
C ALA A 181 -17.53 13.69 7.27
N LEU A 182 -17.66 13.36 8.54
CA LEU A 182 -17.36 14.29 9.63
C LEU A 182 -15.92 14.15 10.04
N PHE A 183 -15.18 15.23 9.94
CA PHE A 183 -13.78 15.28 10.26
C PHE A 183 -13.59 15.75 11.71
N PRO A 184 -12.68 15.13 12.47
CA PRO A 184 -12.42 15.55 13.84
C PRO A 184 -11.83 16.96 13.89
N ASP A 185 -11.89 17.57 15.05
CA ASP A 185 -11.24 18.86 15.28
C ASP A 185 -9.73 18.72 15.20
N LEU A 186 -9.14 19.21 14.12
CA LEU A 186 -7.68 19.18 13.90
C LEU A 186 -6.90 20.17 14.76
N ARG A 187 -7.57 21.05 15.50
CA ARG A 187 -6.88 22.03 16.35
C ARG A 187 -6.06 21.38 17.45
N SER A 188 -6.48 20.18 17.90
CA SER A 188 -5.69 19.39 18.84
C SER A 188 -4.35 18.86 18.31
N ALA A 189 -4.18 18.89 16.98
CA ALA A 189 -2.97 18.46 16.31
C ALA A 189 -2.06 19.63 15.88
N VAL A 190 -2.47 20.84 16.22
CA VAL A 190 -1.69 22.04 15.95
C VAL A 190 -0.84 22.33 17.17
N PRO A 191 0.48 22.62 17.00
CA PRO A 191 1.32 23.02 18.12
C PRO A 191 0.73 24.21 18.89
N ASP A 192 0.86 24.23 20.22
CA ASP A 192 0.35 25.31 21.08
C ASP A 192 0.90 26.69 20.70
N ASN A 193 2.07 26.73 20.09
CA ASN A 193 2.73 27.95 19.63
C ASN A 193 2.46 28.30 18.16
N ALA A 194 1.58 27.55 17.49
CA ALA A 194 1.25 27.82 16.10
C ALA A 194 0.49 29.15 15.94
N PRO A 195 0.64 29.83 14.80
CA PRO A 195 -0.11 31.06 14.55
C PRO A 195 -1.62 30.80 14.49
N ALA A 196 -2.42 31.81 14.83
CA ALA A 196 -3.88 31.73 14.89
C ALA A 196 -4.54 31.24 13.57
N ASN A 197 -3.81 31.27 12.46
CA ASN A 197 -4.22 30.81 11.13
C ASN A 197 -3.28 29.71 10.61
N ALA A 198 -2.95 28.75 11.48
CA ALA A 198 -2.13 27.61 11.09
C ALA A 198 -2.72 26.88 9.86
N LYS A 199 -1.84 26.47 8.99
CA LYS A 199 -2.23 25.74 7.75
C LYS A 199 -1.89 24.28 7.89
N CYS A 200 -2.85 23.43 7.59
CA CYS A 200 -2.65 21.98 7.52
C CYS A 200 -2.73 21.53 6.07
N SER A 201 -1.79 20.70 5.66
CA SER A 201 -1.91 19.94 4.41
C SER A 201 -2.83 18.75 4.64
N LEU A 202 -3.91 18.65 3.89
CA LEU A 202 -4.86 17.53 3.97
C LEU A 202 -4.83 16.74 2.68
N GLN A 203 -4.69 15.42 2.80
CA GLN A 203 -4.85 14.46 1.72
C GLN A 203 -6.00 13.52 2.06
N VAL A 204 -6.86 13.25 1.09
CA VAL A 204 -8.00 12.35 1.26
C VAL A 204 -8.09 11.37 0.10
N ARG A 205 -8.53 10.17 0.40
CA ARG A 205 -8.87 9.11 -0.55
C ARG A 205 -10.01 8.28 -0.01
N VAL A 206 -10.69 7.56 -0.86
CA VAL A 206 -11.81 6.70 -0.50
C VAL A 206 -11.48 5.26 -0.86
N THR A 207 -11.89 4.34 0.00
CA THR A 207 -11.73 2.91 -0.25
C THR A 207 -13.12 2.31 -0.44
N ASP A 208 -13.31 1.58 -1.52
CA ASP A 208 -14.56 0.83 -1.78
C ASP A 208 -14.67 -0.42 -0.89
N LYS A 209 -15.78 -1.12 -0.99
CA LYS A 209 -16.04 -2.36 -0.24
C LYS A 209 -15.11 -3.53 -0.61
N THR A 210 -14.39 -3.43 -1.72
CA THR A 210 -13.42 -4.43 -2.17
C THR A 210 -12.00 -4.10 -1.72
N GLY A 211 -11.80 -2.94 -1.08
CA GLY A 211 -10.51 -2.45 -0.61
C GLY A 211 -9.72 -1.68 -1.68
N ILE A 212 -10.34 -1.33 -2.81
CA ILE A 212 -9.70 -0.56 -3.87
C ILE A 212 -9.79 0.93 -3.54
N GLU A 213 -8.64 1.61 -3.64
CA GLU A 213 -8.55 3.03 -3.33
C GLU A 213 -8.74 3.91 -4.56
N SER A 214 -9.38 5.05 -4.34
CA SER A 214 -9.52 6.13 -5.31
C SER A 214 -8.18 6.85 -5.57
N ASN A 215 -8.20 7.82 -6.48
CA ASN A 215 -7.18 8.87 -6.51
C ASN A 215 -7.15 9.64 -5.19
N THR A 216 -6.01 10.28 -4.90
CA THR A 216 -5.86 11.16 -3.72
C THR A 216 -6.16 12.60 -4.10
N LEU A 217 -7.03 13.25 -3.33
CA LEU A 217 -7.20 14.70 -3.39
C LEU A 217 -6.35 15.36 -2.31
N LYS A 218 -5.75 16.51 -2.64
CA LYS A 218 -4.92 17.30 -1.74
C LYS A 218 -5.49 18.71 -1.63
N THR A 219 -5.51 19.25 -0.42
CA THR A 219 -5.91 20.64 -0.16
C THR A 219 -5.17 21.19 1.06
N THR A 220 -5.29 22.48 1.28
CA THR A 220 -4.78 23.13 2.48
C THR A 220 -5.95 23.66 3.29
N LEU A 221 -5.97 23.36 4.57
CA LEU A 221 -6.92 23.85 5.54
C LEU A 221 -6.30 25.04 6.29
N GLU A 222 -7.06 26.12 6.44
CA GLU A 222 -6.73 27.18 7.39
C GLU A 222 -7.55 26.94 8.67
N LEU A 223 -6.87 26.59 9.75
CA LEU A 223 -7.49 26.40 11.03
C LEU A 223 -7.64 27.80 11.68
N ARG A 224 -8.86 28.33 11.69
CA ARG A 224 -9.18 29.58 12.40
C ARG A 224 -9.50 29.25 13.85
N ASN A 225 -8.90 30.01 14.75
CA ASN A 225 -9.23 30.00 16.19
C ASN A 225 -10.62 30.57 16.42
#